data_11aa51a3e634f507f2f95be134567065
#
_entry.id   11aa51a3e634f507f2f95be134567065
#
_cell.length_a   1.000
_cell.length_b   1.000
_cell.length_c   1.000
_cell.angle_alpha   90.00
_cell.angle_beta   90.00
_cell.angle_gamma   90.00
#
_symmetry.space_group_name_H-M   'P 1'
#
loop_
_entity.id
_entity.type
_entity.pdbx_description
1 polymer ?
#
loop_
_entity_poly.entity_id
_entity_poly.type
_entity_poly.pdbx_seq_one_letter_code
_entity_poly.pdbx_strand_id
1 'polypeptide(L)'
;MKLKKVTDSIAFGTNILDIEVPEHLKRKFKSGLGYVDGAMGGEGFTPSAVTLFTGTPGAGKTTLMLTMADSMTKQGAIVLFNTAEESLYQTAMTAKRLNLKNGFRCGNSASISEIIENATKMQKEAKKANKQFVLIVDSLQCLDDDKYSSGKITSGTAIRCLQEITDFCKETGAIGVCINQVNKSGKMAGSNKLKHMVDSMMHLSVEEKDEDFKGCRVLETKKNRFGGCGHMFYLALRKRGFKEVAKIEEF
;
A
#
# COMPACT_ATOMS: atom_id res chain seq x y z
N MET A 1 -9.21 5.07 -23.89
CA MET A 1 -9.30 6.53 -23.63
C MET A 1 -7.90 6.99 -23.20
N LYS A 2 -7.18 7.76 -24.03
CA LYS A 2 -5.83 8.23 -23.64
C LYS A 2 -5.98 9.29 -22.56
N LEU A 3 -5.53 8.98 -21.34
CA LEU A 3 -5.41 9.96 -20.28
C LEU A 3 -4.46 11.07 -20.74
N LYS A 4 -4.96 12.29 -20.83
CA LYS A 4 -4.12 13.47 -21.05
C LYS A 4 -3.29 13.66 -19.79
N LYS A 5 -1.96 13.56 -19.90
CA LYS A 5 -1.02 13.92 -18.83
C LYS A 5 -1.34 15.36 -18.38
N VAL A 6 -1.84 15.48 -17.16
CA VAL A 6 -1.84 16.75 -16.42
C VAL A 6 -0.53 16.78 -15.63
N THR A 7 0.56 16.76 -16.34
CA THR A 7 1.82 17.29 -15.81
C THR A 7 1.81 18.76 -16.22
N ASP A 8 1.91 19.69 -15.26
CA ASP A 8 2.46 20.99 -15.53
C ASP A 8 3.71 20.71 -16.34
N SER A 9 3.74 21.13 -17.60
CA SER A 9 4.71 20.65 -18.56
C SER A 9 6.08 21.26 -18.26
N ILE A 10 6.81 20.61 -17.33
CA ILE A 10 8.21 20.89 -17.15
C ILE A 10 8.89 20.57 -18.48
N ALA A 11 9.49 21.59 -19.11
CA ALA A 11 10.11 21.44 -20.41
C ALA A 11 11.24 20.40 -20.34
N PHE A 12 11.34 19.58 -21.37
CA PHE A 12 12.47 18.65 -21.48
C PHE A 12 13.80 19.43 -21.46
N GLY A 13 14.72 19.04 -20.56
CA GLY A 13 15.99 19.74 -20.39
C GLY A 13 15.99 20.87 -19.34
N THR A 14 14.89 21.06 -18.60
CA THR A 14 14.88 21.97 -17.45
C THR A 14 15.92 21.53 -16.41
N ASN A 15 16.69 22.46 -15.86
CA ASN A 15 17.60 22.16 -14.78
C ASN A 15 16.80 21.62 -13.57
N ILE A 16 17.25 20.51 -12.99
CA ILE A 16 16.56 19.84 -11.88
C ILE A 16 16.37 20.75 -10.66
N LEU A 17 17.28 21.68 -10.43
CA LEU A 17 17.23 22.63 -9.31
C LEU A 17 16.20 23.76 -9.51
N ASP A 18 15.81 24.00 -10.76
CA ASP A 18 14.78 25.00 -11.12
C ASP A 18 13.37 24.45 -11.08
N ILE A 19 13.22 23.15 -10.80
CA ILE A 19 11.92 22.49 -10.70
C ILE A 19 11.32 22.73 -9.31
N GLU A 20 10.26 23.52 -9.26
CA GLU A 20 9.49 23.68 -8.04
C GLU A 20 8.68 22.41 -7.72
N VAL A 21 9.00 21.79 -6.57
CA VAL A 21 8.25 20.64 -6.08
C VAL A 21 6.94 21.14 -5.47
N PRO A 22 5.76 20.66 -5.93
CA PRO A 22 4.48 21.03 -5.35
C PRO A 22 4.41 20.73 -3.84
N GLU A 23 3.77 21.62 -3.07
CA GLU A 23 3.72 21.51 -1.60
C GLU A 23 3.15 20.18 -1.10
N HIS A 24 2.14 19.64 -1.80
CA HIS A 24 1.54 18.36 -1.44
C HIS A 24 2.47 17.15 -1.62
N LEU A 25 3.57 17.29 -2.39
CA LEU A 25 4.60 16.25 -2.56
C LEU A 25 5.75 16.39 -1.56
N LYS A 26 5.90 17.57 -0.93
CA LYS A 26 6.96 17.82 0.05
C LYS A 26 6.70 17.15 1.41
N ARG A 27 5.43 16.91 1.74
CA ARG A 27 5.02 16.37 3.04
C ARG A 27 4.62 14.91 2.92
N LYS A 28 5.30 14.05 3.66
CA LYS A 28 4.89 12.66 3.82
C LYS A 28 3.62 12.56 4.65
N PHE A 29 2.87 11.50 4.44
CA PHE A 29 1.61 11.24 5.12
C PHE A 29 1.77 10.10 6.13
N LYS A 30 1.58 10.38 7.41
CA LYS A 30 1.65 9.37 8.48
C LYS A 30 0.44 8.46 8.46
N SER A 31 0.68 7.16 8.64
CA SER A 31 -0.40 6.18 8.80
C SER A 31 -1.14 6.36 10.12
N GLY A 32 -0.49 6.96 11.11
CA GLY A 32 -0.97 7.06 12.49
C GLY A 32 -0.77 5.78 13.31
N LEU A 33 -0.08 4.78 12.75
CA LEU A 33 0.37 3.59 13.45
C LEU A 33 1.89 3.70 13.66
N GLY A 34 2.34 3.91 14.90
CA GLY A 34 3.73 4.21 15.23
C GLY A 34 4.72 3.18 14.67
N TYR A 35 4.38 1.89 14.72
CA TYR A 35 5.21 0.82 14.19
C TYR A 35 5.25 0.78 12.65
N VAL A 36 4.18 1.23 11.95
CA VAL A 36 4.20 1.34 10.49
C VAL A 36 5.04 2.56 10.07
N ASP A 37 4.78 3.70 10.70
CA ASP A 37 5.50 4.94 10.40
C ASP A 37 6.98 4.80 10.76
N GLY A 38 7.29 4.16 11.92
CA GLY A 38 8.65 3.87 12.36
C GLY A 38 9.40 2.95 11.39
N ALA A 39 8.75 1.87 10.91
CA ALA A 39 9.34 1.00 9.89
C ALA A 39 9.63 1.74 8.58
N MET A 40 8.84 2.76 8.24
CA MET A 40 9.03 3.63 7.07
C MET A 40 10.01 4.79 7.30
N GLY A 41 10.81 4.75 8.36
CA GLY A 41 11.80 5.78 8.68
C GLY A 41 11.24 6.96 9.48
N GLY A 42 10.07 6.81 10.11
CA GLY A 42 9.47 7.78 11.03
C GLY A 42 8.56 8.83 10.41
N GLU A 43 8.60 9.03 9.10
CA GLU A 43 7.85 10.09 8.42
C GLU A 43 6.58 9.61 7.70
N GLY A 44 6.39 8.29 7.54
CA GLY A 44 5.25 7.69 6.86
C GLY A 44 5.42 7.59 5.34
N PHE A 45 4.31 7.67 4.61
CA PHE A 45 4.23 7.40 3.18
C PHE A 45 4.43 8.66 2.34
N THR A 46 5.14 8.49 1.22
CA THR A 46 5.40 9.59 0.27
C THR A 46 4.25 9.68 -0.73
N PRO A 47 3.63 10.86 -0.96
CA PRO A 47 2.70 11.07 -2.05
C PRO A 47 3.31 10.74 -3.41
N SER A 48 2.50 10.36 -4.38
CA SER A 48 2.92 9.89 -5.72
C SER A 48 3.71 8.58 -5.74
N ALA A 49 3.86 7.92 -4.59
CA ALA A 49 4.65 6.69 -4.46
C ALA A 49 3.76 5.46 -4.23
N VAL A 50 4.28 4.29 -4.64
CA VAL A 50 3.64 3.00 -4.40
C VAL A 50 4.51 2.15 -3.48
N THR A 51 3.88 1.64 -2.42
CA THR A 51 4.46 0.69 -1.47
C THR A 51 3.94 -0.72 -1.79
N LEU A 52 4.85 -1.64 -2.00
CA LEU A 52 4.53 -3.07 -2.07
C LEU A 52 4.57 -3.66 -0.68
N PHE A 53 3.44 -4.19 -0.21
CA PHE A 53 3.35 -4.86 1.07
C PHE A 53 3.35 -6.37 0.87
N THR A 54 4.39 -7.02 1.34
CA THR A 54 4.58 -8.46 1.19
C THR A 54 4.49 -9.18 2.54
N GLY A 55 4.32 -10.48 2.53
CA GLY A 55 4.38 -11.27 3.76
C GLY A 55 3.87 -12.68 3.58
N THR A 56 4.26 -13.55 4.51
CA THR A 56 3.87 -14.96 4.52
C THR A 56 2.35 -15.13 4.66
N PRO A 57 1.77 -16.21 4.11
CA PRO A 57 0.37 -16.53 4.36
C PRO A 57 0.08 -16.60 5.86
N GLY A 58 -1.04 -16.05 6.29
CA GLY A 58 -1.44 -16.03 7.71
C GLY A 58 -0.68 -15.04 8.62
N ALA A 59 0.27 -14.27 8.10
CA ALA A 59 0.98 -13.26 8.91
C ALA A 59 0.07 -12.10 9.36
N GLY A 60 -1.10 -11.88 8.72
CA GLY A 60 -2.06 -10.85 9.10
C GLY A 60 -2.00 -9.60 8.22
N LYS A 61 -1.58 -9.73 6.96
CA LYS A 61 -1.48 -8.61 6.00
C LYS A 61 -2.77 -7.80 5.88
N THR A 62 -3.88 -8.48 5.57
CA THR A 62 -5.21 -7.84 5.47
C THR A 62 -5.61 -7.15 6.77
N THR A 63 -5.36 -7.81 7.94
CA THR A 63 -5.61 -7.21 9.27
C THR A 63 -4.83 -5.90 9.45
N LEU A 64 -3.55 -5.87 9.08
CA LEU A 64 -2.73 -4.66 9.17
C LEU A 64 -3.23 -3.57 8.23
N MET A 65 -3.56 -3.93 6.99
CA MET A 65 -4.03 -2.97 6.00
C MET A 65 -5.38 -2.35 6.36
N LEU A 66 -6.33 -3.14 6.87
CA LEU A 66 -7.62 -2.61 7.35
C LEU A 66 -7.42 -1.66 8.55
N THR A 67 -6.54 -2.03 9.48
CA THR A 67 -6.20 -1.15 10.63
C THR A 67 -5.53 0.13 10.15
N MET A 68 -4.63 0.04 9.18
CA MET A 68 -3.96 1.19 8.59
C MET A 68 -4.93 2.09 7.82
N ALA A 69 -5.85 1.52 7.04
CA ALA A 69 -6.89 2.26 6.33
C ALA A 69 -7.75 3.11 7.29
N ASP A 70 -8.22 2.49 8.38
CA ASP A 70 -8.99 3.19 9.42
C ASP A 70 -8.18 4.30 10.09
N SER A 71 -6.93 4.02 10.42
CA SER A 71 -6.03 5.00 11.03
C SER A 71 -5.70 6.16 10.09
N MET A 72 -5.43 5.90 8.80
CA MET A 72 -5.19 6.95 7.80
C MET A 72 -6.42 7.83 7.60
N THR A 73 -7.63 7.25 7.65
CA THR A 73 -8.87 8.03 7.63
C THR A 73 -8.96 8.95 8.84
N LYS A 74 -8.60 8.48 10.03
CA LYS A 74 -8.49 9.31 11.25
C LYS A 74 -7.49 10.45 11.08
N GLN A 75 -6.39 10.24 10.35
CA GLN A 75 -5.42 11.28 10.00
C GLN A 75 -5.91 12.26 8.92
N GLY A 76 -7.13 12.08 8.42
CA GLY A 76 -7.76 12.97 7.46
C GLY A 76 -7.64 12.55 6.00
N ALA A 77 -7.11 11.36 5.68
CA ALA A 77 -7.09 10.86 4.31
C ALA A 77 -8.48 10.43 3.82
N ILE A 78 -8.69 10.46 2.51
CA ILE A 78 -9.73 9.68 1.85
C ILE A 78 -9.09 8.37 1.40
N VAL A 79 -9.55 7.24 1.95
CA VAL A 79 -8.98 5.92 1.68
C VAL A 79 -9.96 5.08 0.89
N LEU A 80 -9.50 4.47 -0.20
CA LEU A 80 -10.16 3.38 -0.91
C LEU A 80 -9.39 2.08 -0.65
N PHE A 81 -10.04 1.13 0.00
CA PHE A 81 -9.55 -0.23 0.16
C PHE A 81 -10.28 -1.13 -0.84
N ASN A 82 -9.58 -1.62 -1.86
CA ASN A 82 -10.14 -2.57 -2.81
C ASN A 82 -9.70 -3.98 -2.45
N THR A 83 -10.65 -4.85 -2.11
CA THR A 83 -10.41 -6.28 -1.96
C THR A 83 -10.75 -6.99 -3.27
N ALA A 84 -9.80 -7.74 -3.82
CA ALA A 84 -10.03 -8.61 -4.96
C ALA A 84 -10.02 -10.10 -4.54
N GLU A 85 -9.72 -10.38 -3.27
CA GLU A 85 -9.56 -11.73 -2.73
C GLU A 85 -10.76 -12.14 -1.85
N GLU A 86 -11.29 -11.20 -1.05
CA GLU A 86 -12.39 -11.45 -0.13
C GLU A 86 -13.66 -10.68 -0.54
N SER A 87 -14.82 -11.19 -0.15
CA SER A 87 -16.06 -10.44 -0.31
C SER A 87 -16.12 -9.24 0.66
N LEU A 88 -16.90 -8.21 0.30
CA LEU A 88 -17.13 -7.07 1.20
C LEU A 88 -17.73 -7.47 2.55
N TYR A 89 -18.51 -8.56 2.60
CA TYR A 89 -19.05 -9.08 3.86
C TYR A 89 -17.96 -9.63 4.77
N GLN A 90 -16.98 -10.38 4.24
CA GLN A 90 -15.85 -10.91 4.99
C GLN A 90 -14.94 -9.77 5.49
N THR A 91 -14.65 -8.80 4.62
CA THR A 91 -13.92 -7.59 4.98
C THR A 91 -14.63 -6.81 6.09
N ALA A 92 -15.96 -6.62 6.00
CA ALA A 92 -16.76 -5.95 7.01
C ALA A 92 -16.78 -6.72 8.35
N MET A 93 -16.85 -8.05 8.32
CA MET A 93 -16.74 -8.89 9.53
C MET A 93 -15.38 -8.68 10.21
N THR A 94 -14.31 -8.66 9.44
CA THR A 94 -12.96 -8.41 9.96
C THR A 94 -12.85 -6.99 10.54
N ALA A 95 -13.36 -5.97 9.87
CA ALA A 95 -13.39 -4.59 10.36
C ALA A 95 -14.14 -4.47 11.70
N LYS A 96 -15.29 -5.15 11.85
CA LYS A 96 -16.05 -5.21 13.10
C LYS A 96 -15.27 -5.93 14.21
N ARG A 97 -14.63 -7.06 13.90
CA ARG A 97 -13.77 -7.81 14.86
C ARG A 97 -12.61 -6.95 15.36
N LEU A 98 -12.01 -6.17 14.48
CA LEU A 98 -10.94 -5.21 14.80
C LEU A 98 -11.45 -3.99 15.56
N ASN A 99 -12.76 -3.76 15.62
CA ASN A 99 -13.39 -2.61 16.26
C ASN A 99 -12.93 -1.27 15.65
N LEU A 100 -12.81 -1.22 14.31
CA LEU A 100 -12.45 -0.01 13.58
C LEU A 100 -13.51 1.08 13.80
N LYS A 101 -13.11 2.34 13.85
CA LYS A 101 -13.97 3.46 14.32
C LYS A 101 -14.19 4.57 13.29
N ASN A 102 -13.23 4.78 12.40
CA ASN A 102 -13.25 5.92 11.50
C ASN A 102 -13.84 5.55 10.13
N GLY A 103 -13.72 4.26 9.78
CA GLY A 103 -14.19 3.73 8.51
C GLY A 103 -13.34 4.21 7.32
N PHE A 104 -13.61 3.60 6.18
CA PHE A 104 -13.00 3.95 4.88
C PHE A 104 -13.90 3.40 3.78
N ARG A 105 -13.66 3.83 2.53
CA ARG A 105 -14.42 3.32 1.39
C ARG A 105 -13.86 1.99 0.93
N CYS A 106 -14.74 1.05 0.57
CA CYS A 106 -14.37 -0.27 0.10
C CYS A 106 -14.84 -0.48 -1.34
N GLY A 107 -14.00 -1.15 -2.13
CA GLY A 107 -14.32 -1.73 -3.43
C GLY A 107 -14.12 -3.24 -3.40
N ASN A 108 -14.80 -3.95 -4.31
CA ASN A 108 -14.61 -5.38 -4.52
C ASN A 108 -14.57 -5.65 -6.03
N SER A 109 -13.47 -5.27 -6.64
CA SER A 109 -13.25 -5.47 -8.07
C SER A 109 -11.92 -6.16 -8.32
N ALA A 110 -11.90 -7.08 -9.29
CA ALA A 110 -10.68 -7.64 -9.85
C ALA A 110 -10.20 -6.84 -11.07
N SER A 111 -11.07 -6.05 -11.73
CA SER A 111 -10.70 -5.24 -12.90
C SER A 111 -9.91 -4.02 -12.50
N ILE A 112 -8.68 -3.91 -12.98
CA ILE A 112 -7.83 -2.74 -12.74
C ILE A 112 -8.47 -1.47 -13.33
N SER A 113 -9.11 -1.56 -14.47
CA SER A 113 -9.78 -0.43 -15.11
C SER A 113 -10.89 0.15 -14.24
N GLU A 114 -11.71 -0.70 -13.62
CA GLU A 114 -12.77 -0.29 -12.69
C GLU A 114 -12.19 0.33 -11.41
N ILE A 115 -11.12 -0.27 -10.87
CA ILE A 115 -10.44 0.26 -9.67
C ILE A 115 -9.90 1.66 -9.94
N ILE A 116 -9.20 1.88 -11.06
CA ILE A 116 -8.61 3.18 -11.42
C ILE A 116 -9.71 4.22 -11.71
N GLU A 117 -10.82 3.84 -12.36
CA GLU A 117 -11.95 4.74 -12.58
C GLU A 117 -12.53 5.26 -11.25
N ASN A 118 -12.79 4.36 -10.30
CA ASN A 118 -13.33 4.72 -8.98
C ASN A 118 -12.30 5.49 -8.15
N ALA A 119 -11.02 5.09 -8.17
CA ALA A 119 -9.94 5.81 -7.53
C ALA A 119 -9.81 7.24 -8.07
N THR A 120 -9.97 7.43 -9.39
CA THR A 120 -9.95 8.76 -10.03
C THR A 120 -11.08 9.67 -9.54
N LYS A 121 -12.30 9.13 -9.36
CA LYS A 121 -13.43 9.89 -8.81
C LYS A 121 -13.13 10.35 -7.37
N MET A 122 -12.65 9.44 -6.53
CA MET A 122 -12.33 9.72 -5.12
C MET A 122 -11.11 10.64 -4.96
N GLN A 123 -10.12 10.52 -5.83
CA GLN A 123 -8.98 11.44 -5.86
C GLN A 123 -9.40 12.88 -6.18
N LYS A 124 -10.36 13.08 -7.10
CA LYS A 124 -10.92 14.40 -7.38
C LYS A 124 -11.64 14.99 -6.16
N GLU A 125 -12.35 14.16 -5.40
CA GLU A 125 -12.98 14.57 -4.13
C GLU A 125 -11.92 14.96 -3.09
N ALA A 126 -10.86 14.14 -2.95
CA ALA A 126 -9.77 14.40 -2.04
C ALA A 126 -9.07 15.72 -2.37
N LYS A 127 -8.78 15.97 -3.64
CA LYS A 127 -8.17 17.22 -4.10
C LYS A 127 -9.04 18.44 -3.80
N LYS A 128 -10.36 18.35 -4.02
CA LYS A 128 -11.31 19.43 -3.67
C LYS A 128 -11.36 19.69 -2.16
N ALA A 129 -11.22 18.64 -1.35
CA ALA A 129 -11.24 18.73 0.12
C ALA A 129 -9.85 19.04 0.72
N ASN A 130 -8.82 19.23 -0.08
CA ASN A 130 -7.41 19.38 0.35
C ASN A 130 -6.96 18.24 1.28
N LYS A 131 -7.30 16.99 0.90
CA LYS A 131 -6.98 15.78 1.65
C LYS A 131 -6.08 14.85 0.82
N GLN A 132 -5.26 14.05 1.50
CA GLN A 132 -4.51 12.97 0.85
C GLN A 132 -5.47 11.86 0.43
N PHE A 133 -5.29 11.34 -0.79
CA PHE A 133 -5.96 10.12 -1.25
C PHE A 133 -5.02 8.93 -1.13
N VAL A 134 -5.54 7.81 -0.63
CA VAL A 134 -4.81 6.56 -0.47
C VAL A 134 -5.58 5.43 -1.14
N LEU A 135 -4.94 4.70 -2.03
CA LEU A 135 -5.45 3.49 -2.66
C LEU A 135 -4.74 2.27 -2.06
N ILE A 136 -5.49 1.37 -1.44
CA ILE A 136 -4.99 0.10 -0.92
C ILE A 136 -5.62 -1.03 -1.74
N VAL A 137 -4.80 -1.95 -2.26
CA VAL A 137 -5.24 -3.10 -3.09
C VAL A 137 -4.82 -4.41 -2.45
N ASP A 138 -5.78 -5.27 -2.12
CA ASP A 138 -5.59 -6.61 -1.56
C ASP A 138 -6.27 -7.66 -2.46
N SER A 139 -5.55 -8.37 -3.32
CA SER A 139 -4.12 -8.35 -3.60
C SER A 139 -3.85 -8.27 -5.12
N LEU A 140 -2.63 -7.87 -5.50
CA LEU A 140 -2.23 -7.71 -6.91
C LEU A 140 -2.40 -8.97 -7.76
N GLN A 141 -2.18 -10.15 -7.18
CA GLN A 141 -2.28 -11.40 -7.92
C GLN A 141 -3.71 -11.81 -8.29
N CYS A 142 -4.71 -11.16 -7.69
CA CYS A 142 -6.12 -11.39 -7.99
C CYS A 142 -6.67 -10.40 -9.03
N LEU A 143 -5.85 -9.45 -9.48
CA LEU A 143 -6.28 -8.44 -10.44
C LEU A 143 -6.23 -8.96 -11.87
N ASP A 144 -7.18 -8.49 -12.67
CA ASP A 144 -7.25 -8.66 -14.12
C ASP A 144 -7.05 -7.30 -14.82
N ASP A 145 -6.31 -7.29 -15.92
CA ASP A 145 -6.08 -6.13 -16.77
C ASP A 145 -6.95 -6.10 -18.03
N ASP A 146 -8.00 -6.91 -18.06
CA ASP A 146 -8.98 -7.05 -19.16
C ASP A 146 -8.32 -7.35 -20.54
N LYS A 147 -7.03 -7.76 -20.54
CA LYS A 147 -6.28 -7.99 -21.77
C LYS A 147 -6.69 -9.29 -22.48
N TYR A 148 -7.13 -10.27 -21.70
CA TYR A 148 -7.53 -11.57 -22.21
C TYR A 148 -9.00 -11.80 -21.94
N SER A 149 -9.80 -11.98 -23.00
CA SER A 149 -11.24 -12.29 -22.91
C SER A 149 -11.56 -13.55 -22.10
N SER A 150 -10.57 -14.42 -21.91
CA SER A 150 -10.67 -15.65 -21.09
C SER A 150 -10.51 -15.40 -19.59
N GLY A 151 -10.24 -14.16 -19.14
CA GLY A 151 -9.93 -13.84 -17.73
C GLY A 151 -8.65 -14.52 -17.21
N LYS A 152 -7.73 -14.89 -18.10
CA LYS A 152 -6.49 -15.57 -17.74
C LYS A 152 -5.53 -14.64 -17.02
N ILE A 153 -5.39 -14.82 -15.71
CA ILE A 153 -4.40 -14.11 -14.89
C ILE A 153 -3.03 -14.79 -15.05
N THR A 154 -2.03 -14.01 -15.38
CA THR A 154 -0.64 -14.45 -15.53
C THR A 154 0.28 -13.63 -14.62
N SER A 155 1.54 -14.06 -14.44
CA SER A 155 2.54 -13.26 -13.73
C SER A 155 2.77 -11.89 -14.38
N GLY A 156 2.53 -11.76 -15.69
CA GLY A 156 2.57 -10.50 -16.42
C GLY A 156 1.37 -9.58 -16.12
N THR A 157 0.21 -10.14 -15.78
CA THR A 157 -0.99 -9.39 -15.42
C THR A 157 -0.74 -8.52 -14.19
N ALA A 158 -0.22 -9.10 -13.10
CA ALA A 158 0.10 -8.36 -11.88
C ALA A 158 1.10 -7.20 -12.13
N ILE A 159 2.06 -7.40 -13.05
CA ILE A 159 3.02 -6.36 -13.44
C ILE A 159 2.31 -5.20 -14.15
N ARG A 160 1.39 -5.50 -15.08
CA ARG A 160 0.64 -4.46 -15.81
C ARG A 160 -0.33 -3.72 -14.90
N CYS A 161 -1.05 -4.42 -14.02
CA CYS A 161 -1.91 -3.80 -13.01
C CYS A 161 -1.10 -2.89 -12.07
N LEU A 162 0.06 -3.34 -11.59
CA LEU A 162 0.92 -2.50 -10.77
C LEU A 162 1.43 -1.27 -11.53
N GLN A 163 1.70 -1.39 -12.84
CA GLN A 163 2.09 -0.24 -13.65
C GLN A 163 0.99 0.81 -13.72
N GLU A 164 -0.26 0.41 -13.94
CA GLU A 164 -1.41 1.33 -13.98
C GLU A 164 -1.62 2.03 -12.62
N ILE A 165 -1.49 1.29 -11.50
CA ILE A 165 -1.56 1.88 -10.16
C ILE A 165 -0.42 2.88 -9.95
N THR A 166 0.79 2.54 -10.40
CA THR A 166 1.97 3.40 -10.26
C THR A 166 1.80 4.69 -11.08
N ASP A 167 1.34 4.57 -12.31
CA ASP A 167 1.10 5.72 -13.18
C ASP A 167 0.00 6.61 -12.61
N PHE A 168 -1.11 6.03 -12.14
CA PHE A 168 -2.16 6.76 -11.43
C PHE A 168 -1.63 7.54 -10.22
N CYS A 169 -0.83 6.90 -9.36
CA CYS A 169 -0.27 7.56 -8.18
C CYS A 169 0.65 8.71 -8.55
N LYS A 170 1.55 8.52 -9.54
CA LYS A 170 2.48 9.55 -10.03
C LYS A 170 1.77 10.74 -10.64
N GLU A 171 0.71 10.51 -11.41
CA GLU A 171 -0.04 11.57 -12.09
C GLU A 171 -0.94 12.37 -11.15
N THR A 172 -1.38 11.77 -10.05
CA THR A 172 -2.42 12.36 -9.20
C THR A 172 -1.95 12.82 -7.84
N GLY A 173 -0.76 12.42 -7.40
CA GLY A 173 -0.29 12.64 -6.03
C GLY A 173 -0.87 11.66 -5.00
N ALA A 174 -1.56 10.61 -5.46
CA ALA A 174 -2.10 9.57 -4.59
C ALA A 174 -1.00 8.73 -3.96
N ILE A 175 -1.27 8.14 -2.80
CA ILE A 175 -0.44 7.09 -2.18
C ILE A 175 -1.03 5.74 -2.56
N GLY A 176 -0.21 4.85 -3.12
CA GLY A 176 -0.57 3.47 -3.42
C GLY A 176 0.02 2.50 -2.41
N VAL A 177 -0.79 1.52 -1.95
CA VAL A 177 -0.30 0.38 -1.16
C VAL A 177 -0.88 -0.88 -1.78
N CYS A 178 -0.02 -1.77 -2.27
CA CYS A 178 -0.45 -3.00 -2.93
C CYS A 178 0.06 -4.21 -2.17
N ILE A 179 -0.85 -5.10 -1.77
CA ILE A 179 -0.47 -6.36 -1.14
C ILE A 179 -0.06 -7.34 -2.24
N ASN A 180 1.04 -8.05 -2.00
CA ASN A 180 1.45 -9.20 -2.80
C ASN A 180 1.87 -10.36 -1.88
N GLN A 181 1.36 -11.55 -2.12
CA GLN A 181 1.70 -12.71 -1.31
C GLN A 181 3.07 -13.26 -1.72
N VAL A 182 3.80 -13.76 -0.75
CA VAL A 182 4.99 -14.59 -0.96
C VAL A 182 4.63 -16.05 -0.71
N ASN A 183 5.29 -16.97 -1.43
CA ASN A 183 5.14 -18.39 -1.15
C ASN A 183 5.84 -18.77 0.17
N LYS A 184 5.65 -20.02 0.64
CA LYS A 184 6.26 -20.51 1.88
C LYS A 184 7.79 -20.41 1.92
N SER A 185 8.46 -20.39 0.76
CA SER A 185 9.91 -20.19 0.67
C SER A 185 10.35 -18.72 0.66
N GLY A 186 9.44 -17.77 0.95
CA GLY A 186 9.72 -16.33 0.95
C GLY A 186 9.89 -15.72 -0.45
N LYS A 187 9.75 -16.53 -1.50
CA LYS A 187 9.81 -16.03 -2.88
C LYS A 187 8.48 -15.43 -3.27
N MET A 188 8.51 -14.26 -3.86
CA MET A 188 7.31 -13.61 -4.38
C MET A 188 6.73 -14.43 -5.53
N ALA A 189 5.43 -14.67 -5.48
CA ALA A 189 4.68 -15.10 -6.65
C ALA A 189 4.74 -13.94 -7.67
N GLY A 190 5.49 -14.13 -8.74
CA GLY A 190 5.80 -13.08 -9.71
C GLY A 190 7.27 -12.65 -9.64
N SER A 191 7.76 -12.09 -10.71
CA SER A 191 9.17 -11.80 -10.92
C SER A 191 9.71 -10.76 -9.93
N ASN A 192 11.04 -10.74 -9.73
CA ASN A 192 11.78 -9.64 -9.10
C ASN A 192 11.41 -8.26 -9.70
N LYS A 193 10.77 -8.25 -10.88
CA LYS A 193 10.33 -7.05 -11.58
C LYS A 193 9.39 -6.18 -10.73
N LEU A 194 8.44 -6.77 -9.97
CA LEU A 194 7.54 -6.01 -9.08
C LEU A 194 8.32 -5.19 -8.05
N LYS A 195 9.41 -5.75 -7.49
CA LYS A 195 10.28 -5.04 -6.52
C LYS A 195 10.96 -3.80 -7.12
N HIS A 196 11.30 -3.86 -8.40
CA HIS A 196 11.96 -2.74 -9.10
C HIS A 196 10.98 -1.63 -9.46
N MET A 197 9.70 -1.96 -9.67
CA MET A 197 8.67 -1.00 -10.08
C MET A 197 8.19 -0.10 -8.95
N VAL A 198 8.26 -0.56 -7.69
CA VAL A 198 7.74 0.19 -6.54
C VAL A 198 8.80 1.08 -5.91
N ASP A 199 8.35 2.10 -5.20
CA ASP A 199 9.21 3.06 -4.51
C ASP A 199 9.63 2.56 -3.13
N SER A 200 8.75 1.83 -2.44
CA SER A 200 9.04 1.20 -1.16
C SER A 200 8.48 -0.21 -1.07
N MET A 201 9.06 -1.00 -0.17
CA MET A 201 8.64 -2.37 0.07
C MET A 201 8.70 -2.68 1.56
N MET A 202 7.56 -3.04 2.13
CA MET A 202 7.42 -3.53 3.49
C MET A 202 7.20 -5.05 3.49
N HIS A 203 7.64 -5.69 4.54
CA HIS A 203 7.49 -7.13 4.72
C HIS A 203 6.95 -7.47 6.10
N LEU A 204 5.97 -8.37 6.16
CA LEU A 204 5.41 -8.91 7.39
C LEU A 204 5.61 -10.43 7.42
N SER A 205 6.42 -10.92 8.34
CA SER A 205 6.68 -12.34 8.54
C SER A 205 6.27 -12.80 9.94
N VAL A 206 6.34 -14.10 10.17
CA VAL A 206 6.19 -14.69 11.51
C VAL A 206 7.57 -15.04 12.00
N GLU A 207 7.92 -14.66 13.24
CA GLU A 207 9.15 -15.06 13.89
C GLU A 207 9.04 -16.51 14.35
N GLU A 208 9.97 -17.35 13.90
CA GLU A 208 9.97 -18.78 14.21
C GLU A 208 11.25 -19.24 14.91
N LYS A 209 12.31 -18.41 14.85
CA LYS A 209 13.67 -18.78 15.27
C LYS A 209 14.04 -18.23 16.64
N ASP A 210 13.69 -16.97 16.89
CA ASP A 210 13.99 -16.31 18.16
C ASP A 210 12.96 -16.74 19.21
N GLU A 211 13.41 -17.47 20.22
CA GLU A 211 12.52 -18.03 21.25
C GLU A 211 11.80 -16.95 22.08
N ASP A 212 12.40 -15.76 22.26
CA ASP A 212 11.80 -14.66 23.02
C ASP A 212 10.65 -14.00 22.25
N PHE A 213 10.70 -14.05 20.92
CA PHE A 213 9.71 -13.42 20.03
C PHE A 213 8.93 -14.44 19.19
N LYS A 214 9.04 -15.71 19.46
CA LYS A 214 8.39 -16.78 18.72
C LYS A 214 6.89 -16.56 18.58
N GLY A 215 6.40 -16.60 17.34
CA GLY A 215 5.00 -16.35 17.01
C GLY A 215 4.62 -14.86 16.89
N CYS A 216 5.49 -13.93 17.25
CA CYS A 216 5.33 -12.52 16.91
C CYS A 216 5.41 -12.32 15.39
N ARG A 217 4.87 -11.21 14.93
CA ARG A 217 5.02 -10.76 13.55
C ARG A 217 6.14 -9.74 13.49
N VAL A 218 7.01 -9.92 12.51
CA VAL A 218 8.11 -8.99 12.25
C VAL A 218 7.69 -8.10 11.10
N LEU A 219 7.59 -6.81 11.37
CA LEU A 219 7.34 -5.76 10.35
C LEU A 219 8.64 -5.02 10.08
N GLU A 220 9.05 -5.01 8.83
CA GLU A 220 10.28 -4.34 8.39
C GLU A 220 10.10 -3.70 7.01
N THR A 221 10.90 -2.69 6.72
CA THR A 221 10.99 -2.08 5.40
C THR A 221 12.24 -2.56 4.68
N LYS A 222 12.04 -3.25 3.56
CA LYS A 222 13.13 -3.81 2.73
C LYS A 222 13.65 -2.83 1.67
N LYS A 223 12.87 -1.81 1.35
CA LYS A 223 13.21 -0.77 0.38
C LYS A 223 12.43 0.48 0.69
N ASN A 224 13.09 1.64 0.64
CA ASN A 224 12.44 2.92 0.70
C ASN A 224 13.24 3.96 -0.12
N ARG A 225 12.73 4.32 -1.30
CA ARG A 225 13.43 5.25 -2.22
C ARG A 225 13.44 6.68 -1.69
N PHE A 226 12.42 7.06 -0.92
CA PHE A 226 12.20 8.42 -0.43
C PHE A 226 12.44 8.59 1.06
N GLY A 227 13.11 7.65 1.70
CA GLY A 227 13.43 7.70 3.13
C GLY A 227 14.32 6.56 3.56
N GLY A 228 14.64 6.49 4.83
CA GLY A 228 15.37 5.37 5.40
C GLY A 228 14.51 4.11 5.47
N CYS A 229 15.14 2.95 5.47
CA CYS A 229 14.56 1.74 6.02
C CYS A 229 14.70 1.90 7.54
N GLY A 230 13.59 2.09 8.23
CA GLY A 230 13.58 2.39 9.66
C GLY A 230 13.77 1.16 10.53
N HIS A 231 13.18 1.20 11.67
CA HIS A 231 13.29 0.12 12.66
C HIS A 231 12.51 -1.11 12.24
N MET A 232 12.96 -2.28 12.75
CA MET A 232 12.21 -3.53 12.73
C MET A 232 11.31 -3.60 13.96
N PHE A 233 10.05 -4.01 13.80
CA PHE A 233 9.08 -4.12 14.88
C PHE A 233 8.60 -5.54 15.07
N TYR A 234 8.63 -6.01 16.31
CA TYR A 234 7.97 -7.23 16.73
C TYR A 234 6.56 -6.92 17.22
N LEU A 235 5.57 -7.53 16.61
CA LEU A 235 4.17 -7.25 16.83
C LEU A 235 3.42 -8.52 17.26
N ALA A 236 2.68 -8.46 18.35
CA ALA A 236 1.75 -9.52 18.73
C ALA A 236 0.43 -9.34 17.98
N LEU A 237 -0.01 -10.36 17.24
CA LEU A 237 -1.33 -10.38 16.61
C LEU A 237 -2.36 -10.79 17.65
N ARG A 238 -3.28 -9.88 17.98
CA ARG A 238 -4.36 -10.06 18.94
C ARG A 238 -5.73 -10.06 18.24
N LYS A 239 -6.78 -10.38 18.98
CA LYS A 239 -8.17 -10.35 18.46
C LYS A 239 -8.53 -9.01 17.81
N ARG A 240 -8.03 -7.89 18.33
CA ARG A 240 -8.31 -6.52 17.87
C ARG A 240 -7.18 -5.91 17.03
N GLY A 241 -6.32 -6.71 16.41
CA GLY A 241 -5.22 -6.24 15.58
C GLY A 241 -3.85 -6.42 16.23
N PHE A 242 -2.90 -5.59 15.81
CA PHE A 242 -1.52 -5.69 16.23
C PHE A 242 -1.25 -4.84 17.48
N LYS A 243 -0.37 -5.36 18.32
CA LYS A 243 0.23 -4.63 19.45
C LYS A 243 1.75 -4.74 19.34
N GLU A 244 2.44 -3.62 19.39
CA GLU A 244 3.90 -3.58 19.48
C GLU A 244 4.39 -4.30 20.74
N VAL A 245 5.39 -5.14 20.58
CA VAL A 245 6.06 -5.90 21.65
C VAL A 245 7.46 -5.36 21.85
N ALA A 246 8.21 -5.23 20.76
CA ALA A 246 9.57 -4.72 20.78
C ALA A 246 9.88 -3.99 19.46
N LYS A 247 10.91 -3.14 19.52
CA LYS A 247 11.49 -2.43 18.40
C LYS A 247 13.01 -2.67 18.40
N ILE A 248 13.57 -3.01 17.24
CA ILE A 248 15.01 -3.10 17.05
C ILE A 248 15.43 -1.96 16.12
N GLU A 249 16.43 -1.21 16.57
CA GLU A 249 17.08 -0.19 15.75
C GLU A 249 18.23 -0.84 15.01
N GLU A 250 18.20 -0.83 13.67
CA GLU A 250 19.38 -1.16 12.88
C GLU A 250 20.28 0.08 12.86
N PHE A 251 21.52 -0.10 13.27
CA PHE A 251 22.57 0.91 13.23
C PHE A 251 23.31 0.84 11.89
#